data_10e47bfda5bf6b4de4dd0cb933281209
#
_entry.id   10e47bfda5bf6b4de4dd0cb933281209
#
_cell.length_a   1.000
_cell.length_b   1.000
_cell.length_c   1.000
_cell.angle_alpha   90.00
_cell.angle_beta   90.00
_cell.angle_gamma   90.00
#
_symmetry.space_group_name_H-M   'P 1'
#
loop_
_entity.id
_entity.type
_entity.pdbx_description
1 polymer ?
#
loop_
_entity_poly.entity_id
_entity_poly.type
_entity_poly.pdbx_seq_one_letter_code
_entity_poly.pdbx_strand_id
1 'polypeptide(L)'
;ARFRLDVRVGTEAVAVDPAAKTVTARTLATGDEQVLAYDKLILSPGARPVRPPIPGIERALSLRDVEDTDALVAAAAEAKTAVVIGGGFIGVELAENLRHRGMDVTLVEATPQVMAPIDPELAALVHAELRANGVELRLGAAAAAIGEDHVVLGDGERLPADLVVAAIGVRPDSTLAVAAGLAVAERGGILVDEHCRTSDPDIYAVGDAVVKRDALDGSDVLVPLANTANLQGRRVADHIAGRRSPGRAVLGTAIVGVFGLQVAATGWNEKRLRAAGRPYRAIHT
;
A
#
# COMPACT_ATOMS: atom_id res chain seq x y z
N ALA A 1 19.70 21.19 5.87
CA ALA A 1 19.85 21.44 6.67
C ALA A 1 19.33 21.75 8.09
N ARG A 2 18.02 21.83 8.36
CA ARG A 2 17.49 22.10 9.72
C ARG A 2 17.90 21.04 10.75
N PHE A 3 18.04 19.78 10.35
CA PHE A 3 18.30 18.66 11.26
C PHE A 3 19.69 18.03 11.07
N ARG A 4 20.55 18.60 10.21
CA ARG A 4 21.90 18.09 9.90
C ARG A 4 21.91 16.59 9.55
N LEU A 5 20.91 16.13 8.83
CA LEU A 5 20.84 14.74 8.33
C LEU A 5 21.75 14.59 7.11
N ASP A 6 22.50 13.49 7.06
CA ASP A 6 23.15 13.00 5.83
C ASP A 6 22.10 12.22 5.01
N VAL A 7 21.59 12.83 3.95
CA VAL A 7 20.58 12.24 3.07
C VAL A 7 21.25 11.85 1.76
N ARG A 8 21.25 10.57 1.44
CA ARG A 8 21.86 9.99 0.24
C ARG A 8 20.79 9.59 -0.77
N VAL A 9 20.44 10.51 -1.65
CA VAL A 9 19.54 10.24 -2.79
C VAL A 9 20.26 9.44 -3.87
N GLY A 10 19.52 8.73 -4.72
CA GLY A 10 20.10 7.88 -5.76
C GLY A 10 20.97 6.75 -5.20
N THR A 11 20.71 6.33 -3.95
CA THR A 11 21.49 5.31 -3.25
C THR A 11 20.55 4.22 -2.71
N GLU A 12 20.83 2.98 -3.05
CA GLU A 12 20.05 1.81 -2.63
C GLU A 12 20.78 1.05 -1.53
N ALA A 13 20.10 0.69 -0.44
CA ALA A 13 20.59 -0.27 0.52
C ALA A 13 20.41 -1.68 -0.05
N VAL A 14 21.50 -2.38 -0.34
CA VAL A 14 21.48 -3.69 -1.03
C VAL A 14 21.74 -4.87 -0.10
N ALA A 15 22.38 -4.64 1.06
CA ALA A 15 22.59 -5.68 2.06
C ALA A 15 22.68 -5.09 3.47
N VAL A 16 22.32 -5.91 4.47
CA VAL A 16 22.49 -5.63 5.89
C VAL A 16 23.21 -6.84 6.50
N ASP A 17 24.31 -6.59 7.21
CA ASP A 17 25.00 -7.58 8.02
C ASP A 17 24.80 -7.22 9.51
N PRO A 18 23.89 -7.92 10.22
CA PRO A 18 23.63 -7.66 11.63
C PRO A 18 24.84 -7.96 12.53
N ALA A 19 25.65 -8.97 12.19
CA ALA A 19 26.80 -9.36 13.01
C ALA A 19 27.93 -8.33 12.94
N ALA A 20 28.21 -7.81 11.74
CA ALA A 20 29.17 -6.73 11.53
C ALA A 20 28.61 -5.33 11.83
N LYS A 21 27.29 -5.20 12.02
CA LYS A 21 26.55 -3.93 12.13
C LYS A 21 26.84 -2.99 10.96
N THR A 22 26.67 -3.49 9.75
CA THR A 22 26.91 -2.71 8.53
C THR A 22 25.74 -2.80 7.55
N VAL A 23 25.61 -1.74 6.75
CA VAL A 23 24.74 -1.67 5.58
C VAL A 23 25.59 -1.45 4.35
N THR A 24 25.43 -2.27 3.31
CA THR A 24 26.00 -1.99 2.00
C THR A 24 25.04 -1.13 1.20
N ALA A 25 25.51 0.04 0.81
CA ALA A 25 24.78 1.03 0.02
C ALA A 25 25.40 1.14 -1.37
N ARG A 26 24.56 1.07 -2.41
CA ARG A 26 24.97 1.16 -3.82
C ARG A 26 24.48 2.47 -4.44
N THR A 27 25.39 3.23 -5.05
CA THR A 27 25.05 4.40 -5.83
C THR A 27 24.45 3.96 -7.18
N LEU A 28 23.19 4.32 -7.45
CA LEU A 28 22.46 3.84 -8.64
C LEU A 28 23.08 4.30 -9.96
N ALA A 29 23.66 5.50 -10.00
CA ALA A 29 24.25 6.05 -11.21
C ALA A 29 25.57 5.39 -11.64
N THR A 30 26.39 4.92 -10.68
CA THR A 30 27.73 4.37 -10.95
C THR A 30 27.82 2.89 -10.65
N GLY A 31 26.95 2.35 -9.82
CA GLY A 31 27.04 0.98 -9.30
C GLY A 31 28.02 0.82 -8.15
N ASP A 32 28.70 1.89 -7.72
CA ASP A 32 29.68 1.84 -6.65
C ASP A 32 29.03 1.46 -5.31
N GLU A 33 29.66 0.57 -4.56
CA GLU A 33 29.19 0.15 -3.26
C GLU A 33 30.05 0.75 -2.14
N GLN A 34 29.37 1.14 -1.06
CA GLN A 34 29.98 1.62 0.16
C GLN A 34 29.41 0.87 1.35
N VAL A 35 30.28 0.44 2.27
CA VAL A 35 29.87 -0.17 3.54
C VAL A 35 29.77 0.91 4.62
N LEU A 36 28.61 0.99 5.26
CA LEU A 36 28.29 1.96 6.30
C LEU A 36 28.07 1.23 7.63
N ALA A 37 28.81 1.59 8.65
CA ALA A 37 28.61 1.06 10.00
C ALA A 37 27.44 1.79 10.69
N TYR A 38 26.75 1.08 11.60
CA TYR A 38 25.68 1.65 12.44
C TYR A 38 25.75 1.15 13.89
N ASP A 39 25.32 1.98 14.82
CA ASP A 39 25.01 1.57 16.19
C ASP A 39 23.55 1.08 16.30
N LYS A 40 22.64 1.78 15.63
CA LYS A 40 21.23 1.43 15.49
C LYS A 40 20.78 1.62 14.04
N LEU A 41 20.03 0.66 13.52
CA LEU A 41 19.50 0.67 12.17
C LEU A 41 17.96 0.75 12.21
N ILE A 42 17.37 1.59 11.38
CA ILE A 42 15.92 1.63 11.17
C ILE A 42 15.62 1.26 9.72
N LEU A 43 14.92 0.14 9.51
CA LEU A 43 14.42 -0.28 8.21
C LEU A 43 13.06 0.35 7.95
N SER A 44 12.95 1.11 6.87
CA SER A 44 11.72 1.79 6.45
C SER A 44 11.45 1.60 4.94
N PRO A 45 11.50 0.36 4.41
CA PRO A 45 11.43 0.10 2.97
C PRO A 45 10.02 0.25 2.39
N GLY A 46 9.00 0.34 3.25
CA GLY A 46 7.61 0.47 2.84
C GLY A 46 7.02 -0.82 2.26
N ALA A 47 6.19 -0.67 1.23
CA ALA A 47 5.54 -1.77 0.53
C ALA A 47 5.70 -1.62 -0.98
N ARG A 48 5.58 -2.72 -1.72
CA ARG A 48 5.61 -2.75 -3.19
C ARG A 48 4.23 -3.05 -3.75
N PRO A 49 3.86 -2.47 -4.89
CA PRO A 49 2.64 -2.81 -5.60
C PRO A 49 2.59 -4.31 -5.93
N VAL A 50 1.43 -4.92 -5.75
CA VAL A 50 1.19 -6.29 -6.18
C VAL A 50 1.06 -6.32 -7.71
N ARG A 51 1.81 -7.20 -8.35
CA ARG A 51 1.70 -7.50 -9.79
C ARG A 51 1.31 -8.97 -9.95
N PRO A 52 0.05 -9.28 -10.30
CA PRO A 52 -0.37 -10.65 -10.53
C PRO A 52 0.27 -11.20 -11.80
N PRO A 53 0.44 -12.51 -11.90
CA PRO A 53 1.06 -13.15 -13.09
C PRO A 53 0.04 -13.27 -14.23
N ILE A 54 -0.49 -12.15 -14.71
CA ILE A 54 -1.34 -12.11 -15.89
C ILE A 54 -0.55 -11.60 -17.11
N PRO A 55 -0.79 -12.12 -18.31
CA PRO A 55 -0.13 -11.66 -19.51
C PRO A 55 -0.29 -10.16 -19.71
N GLY A 56 0.80 -9.45 -19.99
CA GLY A 56 0.80 -8.02 -20.26
C GLY A 56 0.81 -7.11 -19.02
N ILE A 57 0.96 -7.65 -17.80
CA ILE A 57 0.98 -6.85 -16.56
C ILE A 57 2.10 -5.81 -16.52
N GLU A 58 3.18 -6.02 -17.28
CA GLU A 58 4.27 -5.07 -17.43
C GLU A 58 3.87 -3.78 -18.13
N ARG A 59 2.75 -3.80 -18.87
CA ARG A 59 2.16 -2.61 -19.55
C ARG A 59 1.36 -1.73 -18.58
N ALA A 60 0.92 -2.29 -17.45
CA ALA A 60 0.20 -1.52 -16.45
C ALA A 60 1.15 -0.67 -15.62
N LEU A 61 0.82 0.60 -15.47
CA LEU A 61 1.46 1.47 -14.48
C LEU A 61 0.97 1.12 -13.07
N SER A 62 1.73 1.52 -12.08
CA SER A 62 1.36 1.48 -10.66
C SER A 62 1.53 2.86 -10.05
N LEU A 63 1.03 3.06 -8.83
CA LEU A 63 1.21 4.30 -8.09
C LEU A 63 1.79 3.99 -6.72
N ARG A 64 3.05 4.34 -6.51
CA ARG A 64 3.77 4.14 -5.24
C ARG A 64 4.50 5.41 -4.79
N ASP A 65 5.14 6.11 -5.71
CA ASP A 65 6.03 7.24 -5.46
C ASP A 65 5.81 8.38 -6.45
N VAL A 66 6.68 9.40 -6.38
CA VAL A 66 6.57 10.59 -7.22
C VAL A 66 6.88 10.26 -8.67
N GLU A 67 7.86 9.41 -8.91
CA GLU A 67 8.26 8.96 -10.25
C GLU A 67 7.12 8.20 -10.93
N ASP A 68 6.39 7.35 -10.20
CA ASP A 68 5.17 6.70 -10.70
C ASP A 68 4.10 7.74 -11.05
N THR A 69 3.96 8.79 -10.22
CA THR A 69 3.00 9.88 -10.49
C THR A 69 3.35 10.64 -11.76
N ASP A 70 4.63 10.97 -11.96
CA ASP A 70 5.10 11.66 -13.17
C ASP A 70 4.86 10.79 -14.42
N ALA A 71 5.12 9.48 -14.33
CA ALA A 71 4.84 8.54 -15.43
C ALA A 71 3.33 8.46 -15.75
N LEU A 72 2.47 8.43 -14.71
CA LEU A 72 1.01 8.44 -14.87
C LEU A 72 0.53 9.76 -15.50
N VAL A 73 1.05 10.90 -15.06
CA VAL A 73 0.70 12.21 -15.63
C VAL A 73 1.09 12.29 -17.10
N ALA A 74 2.27 11.82 -17.47
CA ALA A 74 2.73 11.78 -18.85
C ALA A 74 1.86 10.87 -19.73
N ALA A 75 1.55 9.66 -19.26
CA ALA A 75 0.70 8.71 -19.97
C ALA A 75 -0.75 9.24 -20.13
N ALA A 76 -1.30 9.88 -19.10
CA ALA A 76 -2.65 10.44 -19.12
C ALA A 76 -2.79 11.65 -20.06
N ALA A 77 -1.71 12.31 -20.46
CA ALA A 77 -1.76 13.45 -21.38
C ALA A 77 -2.21 13.05 -22.80
N GLU A 78 -1.87 11.84 -23.24
CA GLU A 78 -2.17 11.33 -24.58
C GLU A 78 -3.36 10.35 -24.59
N ALA A 79 -3.75 9.82 -23.43
CA ALA A 79 -4.77 8.79 -23.29
C ALA A 79 -6.20 9.39 -23.23
N LYS A 80 -7.16 8.70 -23.85
CA LYS A 80 -8.59 9.02 -23.78
C LYS A 80 -9.37 8.04 -22.92
N THR A 81 -8.91 6.77 -22.92
CA THR A 81 -9.55 5.68 -22.18
C THR A 81 -8.58 5.13 -21.14
N ALA A 82 -9.09 4.83 -19.94
CA ALA A 82 -8.29 4.23 -18.89
C ALA A 82 -9.01 3.06 -18.23
N VAL A 83 -8.27 1.99 -17.95
CA VAL A 83 -8.73 0.90 -17.10
C VAL A 83 -7.93 0.89 -15.81
N VAL A 84 -8.62 1.05 -14.69
CA VAL A 84 -8.06 0.93 -13.34
C VAL A 84 -8.42 -0.45 -12.80
N ILE A 85 -7.42 -1.27 -12.52
CA ILE A 85 -7.59 -2.63 -11.99
C ILE A 85 -7.39 -2.59 -10.48
N GLY A 86 -8.47 -2.86 -9.74
CA GLY A 86 -8.52 -2.82 -8.28
C GLY A 86 -9.33 -1.65 -7.72
N GLY A 87 -10.37 -1.96 -6.94
CA GLY A 87 -11.31 -1.00 -6.33
C GLY A 87 -10.97 -0.64 -4.88
N GLY A 88 -9.70 -0.70 -4.48
CA GLY A 88 -9.23 -0.22 -3.18
C GLY A 88 -9.11 1.30 -3.11
N PHE A 89 -8.55 1.83 -2.02
CA PHE A 89 -8.34 3.29 -1.82
C PHE A 89 -7.64 3.94 -3.02
N ILE A 90 -6.50 3.40 -3.45
CA ILE A 90 -5.70 3.94 -4.56
C ILE A 90 -6.50 3.91 -5.87
N GLY A 91 -7.18 2.79 -6.15
CA GLY A 91 -7.92 2.64 -7.40
C GLY A 91 -9.10 3.60 -7.52
N VAL A 92 -9.81 3.85 -6.43
CA VAL A 92 -10.93 4.80 -6.40
C VAL A 92 -10.44 6.24 -6.57
N GLU A 93 -9.37 6.64 -5.88
CA GLU A 93 -8.74 7.97 -6.04
C GLU A 93 -8.18 8.16 -7.46
N LEU A 94 -7.58 7.13 -8.05
CA LEU A 94 -7.10 7.18 -9.44
C LEU A 94 -8.25 7.35 -10.43
N ALA A 95 -9.35 6.58 -10.25
CA ALA A 95 -10.52 6.69 -11.12
C ALA A 95 -11.09 8.11 -11.10
N GLU A 96 -11.22 8.73 -9.93
CA GLU A 96 -11.63 10.12 -9.79
C GLU A 96 -10.70 11.09 -10.51
N ASN A 97 -9.39 10.99 -10.26
CA ASN A 97 -8.40 11.90 -10.85
C ASN A 97 -8.31 11.77 -12.37
N LEU A 98 -8.43 10.57 -12.92
CA LEU A 98 -8.46 10.33 -14.36
C LEU A 98 -9.76 10.87 -15.00
N ARG A 99 -10.91 10.73 -14.32
CA ARG A 99 -12.18 11.36 -14.76
C ARG A 99 -12.08 12.89 -14.77
N HIS A 100 -11.50 13.50 -13.74
CA HIS A 100 -11.26 14.95 -13.70
C HIS A 100 -10.35 15.45 -14.83
N ARG A 101 -9.50 14.58 -15.39
CA ARG A 101 -8.70 14.87 -16.59
C ARG A 101 -9.47 14.65 -17.89
N GLY A 102 -10.75 14.26 -17.84
CA GLY A 102 -11.62 14.10 -19.00
C GLY A 102 -11.52 12.74 -19.69
N MET A 103 -10.88 11.75 -19.08
CA MET A 103 -10.76 10.40 -19.61
C MET A 103 -12.03 9.58 -19.39
N ASP A 104 -12.33 8.65 -20.29
CA ASP A 104 -13.31 7.59 -20.06
C ASP A 104 -12.65 6.50 -19.20
N VAL A 105 -13.20 6.28 -17.99
CA VAL A 105 -12.58 5.41 -16.98
C VAL A 105 -13.45 4.21 -16.70
N THR A 106 -12.89 3.02 -16.83
CA THR A 106 -13.46 1.76 -16.33
C THR A 106 -12.66 1.29 -15.12
N LEU A 107 -13.33 1.07 -13.98
CA LEU A 107 -12.75 0.45 -12.79
C LEU A 107 -13.19 -1.01 -12.71
N VAL A 108 -12.21 -1.91 -12.71
CA VAL A 108 -12.38 -3.36 -12.65
C VAL A 108 -12.01 -3.85 -11.24
N GLU A 109 -12.95 -4.51 -10.57
CA GLU A 109 -12.76 -5.06 -9.23
C GLU A 109 -13.21 -6.54 -9.18
N ALA A 110 -12.32 -7.40 -8.71
CA ALA A 110 -12.56 -8.84 -8.68
C ALA A 110 -13.64 -9.26 -7.66
N THR A 111 -13.84 -8.46 -6.63
CA THR A 111 -14.88 -8.68 -5.61
C THR A 111 -16.20 -7.98 -5.99
N PRO A 112 -17.33 -8.33 -5.34
CA PRO A 112 -18.62 -7.69 -5.64
C PRO A 112 -18.72 -6.21 -5.28
N GLN A 113 -17.72 -5.64 -4.62
CA GLN A 113 -17.73 -4.23 -4.19
C GLN A 113 -16.35 -3.59 -4.24
N VAL A 114 -16.29 -2.27 -4.43
CA VAL A 114 -15.11 -1.47 -4.15
C VAL A 114 -14.97 -1.25 -2.64
N MET A 115 -13.80 -0.78 -2.20
CA MET A 115 -13.56 -0.42 -0.80
C MET A 115 -13.86 -1.57 0.17
N ALA A 116 -13.18 -2.70 0.01
CA ALA A 116 -13.35 -3.89 0.85
C ALA A 116 -13.37 -3.62 2.38
N PRO A 117 -12.71 -2.59 2.94
CA PRO A 117 -12.78 -2.27 4.38
C PRO A 117 -14.14 -1.75 4.87
N ILE A 118 -15.09 -1.35 4.01
CA ILE A 118 -16.43 -0.93 4.42
C ILE A 118 -17.46 -2.02 4.12
N ASP A 119 -18.63 -1.96 4.75
CA ASP A 119 -19.70 -2.92 4.55
C ASP A 119 -20.48 -2.65 3.25
N PRO A 120 -21.20 -3.65 2.69
CA PRO A 120 -21.78 -3.58 1.34
C PRO A 120 -22.76 -2.41 1.12
N GLU A 121 -23.55 -2.05 2.13
CA GLU A 121 -24.51 -0.95 2.06
C GLU A 121 -23.81 0.40 1.93
N LEU A 122 -22.65 0.59 2.59
CA LEU A 122 -21.82 1.79 2.44
C LEU A 122 -21.09 1.78 1.10
N ALA A 123 -20.63 0.62 0.64
CA ALA A 123 -20.02 0.47 -0.67
C ALA A 123 -21.02 0.80 -1.81
N ALA A 124 -22.31 0.52 -1.61
CA ALA A 124 -23.35 0.87 -2.59
C ALA A 124 -23.42 2.39 -2.84
N LEU A 125 -23.22 3.21 -1.81
CA LEU A 125 -23.15 4.67 -1.96
C LEU A 125 -21.93 5.09 -2.79
N VAL A 126 -20.78 4.45 -2.56
CA VAL A 126 -19.56 4.68 -3.34
C VAL A 126 -19.77 4.28 -4.80
N HIS A 127 -20.42 3.13 -5.06
CA HIS A 127 -20.76 2.71 -6.42
C HIS A 127 -21.66 3.70 -7.13
N ALA A 128 -22.66 4.24 -6.43
CA ALA A 128 -23.57 5.25 -6.99
C ALA A 128 -22.82 6.53 -7.35
N GLU A 129 -21.94 7.02 -6.47
CA GLU A 129 -21.14 8.21 -6.68
C GLU A 129 -20.16 8.04 -7.86
N LEU A 130 -19.46 6.92 -7.94
CA LEU A 130 -18.56 6.62 -9.06
C LEU A 130 -19.31 6.63 -10.40
N ARG A 131 -20.48 5.95 -10.47
CA ARG A 131 -21.32 5.93 -11.70
C ARG A 131 -21.88 7.30 -12.05
N ALA A 132 -22.34 8.07 -11.07
CA ALA A 132 -22.85 9.42 -11.27
C ALA A 132 -21.80 10.36 -11.88
N ASN A 133 -20.52 10.11 -11.60
CA ASN A 133 -19.39 10.85 -12.15
C ASN A 133 -18.80 10.18 -13.41
N GLY A 134 -19.49 9.22 -14.02
CA GLY A 134 -19.13 8.62 -15.30
C GLY A 134 -18.01 7.58 -15.23
N VAL A 135 -17.74 7.00 -14.05
CA VAL A 135 -16.86 5.82 -13.94
C VAL A 135 -17.68 4.58 -14.25
N GLU A 136 -17.23 3.80 -15.21
CA GLU A 136 -17.81 2.50 -15.50
C GLU A 136 -17.27 1.46 -14.50
N LEU A 137 -18.16 0.71 -13.82
CA LEU A 137 -17.78 -0.29 -12.81
C LEU A 137 -17.98 -1.70 -13.35
N ARG A 138 -16.91 -2.49 -13.34
CA ARG A 138 -16.92 -3.95 -13.54
C ARG A 138 -16.58 -4.63 -12.22
N LEU A 139 -17.64 -4.96 -11.47
CA LEU A 139 -17.53 -5.63 -10.17
C LEU A 139 -17.71 -7.14 -10.33
N GLY A 140 -17.03 -7.92 -9.48
CA GLY A 140 -17.00 -9.39 -9.62
C GLY A 140 -16.25 -9.83 -10.88
N ALA A 141 -15.44 -8.97 -11.46
CA ALA A 141 -14.71 -9.18 -12.70
C ALA A 141 -13.20 -9.06 -12.46
N ALA A 142 -12.43 -10.05 -12.90
CA ALA A 142 -10.98 -10.03 -12.81
C ALA A 142 -10.35 -9.76 -14.18
N ALA A 143 -9.31 -8.94 -14.23
CA ALA A 143 -8.49 -8.83 -15.43
C ALA A 143 -7.73 -10.13 -15.67
N ALA A 144 -7.80 -10.66 -16.88
CA ALA A 144 -7.15 -11.89 -17.30
C ALA A 144 -5.91 -11.65 -18.16
N ALA A 145 -5.89 -10.56 -18.94
CA ALA A 145 -4.74 -10.16 -19.74
C ALA A 145 -4.79 -8.65 -20.06
N ILE A 146 -3.65 -8.07 -20.36
CA ILE A 146 -3.51 -6.68 -20.79
C ILE A 146 -2.86 -6.67 -22.18
N GLY A 147 -3.61 -6.21 -23.19
CA GLY A 147 -3.15 -6.02 -24.55
C GLY A 147 -2.46 -4.68 -24.77
N GLU A 148 -2.29 -4.31 -26.03
CA GLU A 148 -1.68 -3.01 -26.39
C GLU A 148 -2.65 -1.85 -26.17
N ASP A 149 -3.93 -2.07 -26.49
CA ASP A 149 -5.01 -1.08 -26.49
C ASP A 149 -6.27 -1.53 -25.71
N HIS A 150 -6.15 -2.60 -24.91
CA HIS A 150 -7.30 -3.14 -24.20
C HIS A 150 -6.90 -4.01 -23.00
N VAL A 151 -7.86 -4.19 -22.09
CA VAL A 151 -7.82 -5.20 -21.02
C VAL A 151 -8.84 -6.29 -21.31
N VAL A 152 -8.45 -7.57 -21.17
CA VAL A 152 -9.35 -8.73 -21.28
C VAL A 152 -9.77 -9.15 -19.88
N LEU A 153 -11.07 -9.29 -19.67
CA LEU A 153 -11.66 -9.83 -18.44
C LEU A 153 -11.73 -11.36 -18.46
N GLY A 154 -11.97 -11.96 -17.29
CA GLY A 154 -12.02 -13.42 -17.13
C GLY A 154 -13.15 -14.11 -17.91
N ASP A 155 -14.22 -13.39 -18.28
CA ASP A 155 -15.32 -13.84 -19.12
C ASP A 155 -15.07 -13.63 -20.62
N GLY A 156 -13.94 -13.01 -20.99
CA GLY A 156 -13.56 -12.72 -22.37
C GLY A 156 -13.95 -11.32 -22.86
N GLU A 157 -14.66 -10.51 -22.07
CA GLU A 157 -14.95 -9.12 -22.41
C GLU A 157 -13.64 -8.35 -22.63
N ARG A 158 -13.62 -7.47 -23.65
CA ARG A 158 -12.46 -6.59 -23.95
C ARG A 158 -12.83 -5.14 -23.67
N LEU A 159 -12.09 -4.52 -22.78
CA LEU A 159 -12.26 -3.12 -22.40
C LEU A 159 -11.21 -2.27 -23.11
N PRO A 160 -11.56 -1.25 -23.89
CA PRO A 160 -10.59 -0.34 -24.51
C PRO A 160 -9.76 0.36 -23.41
N ALA A 161 -8.46 0.46 -23.64
CA ALA A 161 -7.55 1.06 -22.67
C ALA A 161 -6.29 1.63 -23.34
N ASP A 162 -6.22 2.95 -23.46
CA ASP A 162 -4.97 3.64 -23.82
C ASP A 162 -4.03 3.67 -22.60
N LEU A 163 -4.60 3.67 -21.38
CA LEU A 163 -3.87 3.64 -20.12
C LEU A 163 -4.42 2.54 -19.21
N VAL A 164 -3.53 1.70 -18.68
CA VAL A 164 -3.88 0.70 -17.67
C VAL A 164 -3.13 0.98 -16.38
N VAL A 165 -3.84 1.01 -15.25
CA VAL A 165 -3.22 1.17 -13.92
C VAL A 165 -3.60 0.00 -13.03
N ALA A 166 -2.58 -0.67 -12.47
CA ALA A 166 -2.76 -1.77 -11.51
C ALA A 166 -2.73 -1.23 -10.08
N ALA A 167 -3.91 -1.18 -9.43
CA ALA A 167 -4.13 -0.72 -8.06
C ALA A 167 -4.65 -1.84 -7.14
N ILE A 168 -4.13 -3.06 -7.32
CA ILE A 168 -4.59 -4.32 -6.67
C ILE A 168 -3.99 -4.56 -5.28
N GLY A 169 -3.50 -3.51 -4.66
CA GLY A 169 -2.93 -3.55 -3.31
C GLY A 169 -1.41 -3.59 -3.29
N VAL A 170 -0.89 -3.69 -2.08
CA VAL A 170 0.55 -3.66 -1.81
C VAL A 170 0.98 -4.84 -0.94
N ARG A 171 2.25 -5.20 -1.04
CA ARG A 171 2.90 -6.22 -0.20
C ARG A 171 4.07 -5.58 0.53
N PRO A 172 4.29 -5.88 1.83
CA PRO A 172 5.46 -5.42 2.57
C PRO A 172 6.76 -5.70 1.81
N ASP A 173 7.65 -4.73 1.76
CA ASP A 173 9.00 -4.94 1.25
C ASP A 173 9.90 -5.41 2.39
N SER A 174 10.03 -6.71 2.54
CA SER A 174 10.88 -7.35 3.56
C SER A 174 12.16 -7.95 2.99
N THR A 175 12.52 -7.63 1.75
CA THR A 175 13.64 -8.26 1.04
C THR A 175 14.95 -8.15 1.83
N LEU A 176 15.32 -6.95 2.28
CA LEU A 176 16.52 -6.74 3.08
C LEU A 176 16.45 -7.44 4.44
N ALA A 177 15.28 -7.44 5.08
CA ALA A 177 15.09 -8.07 6.38
C ALA A 177 15.25 -9.59 6.28
N VAL A 178 14.68 -10.23 5.26
CA VAL A 178 14.82 -11.66 4.99
C VAL A 178 16.27 -12.01 4.71
N ALA A 179 16.95 -11.26 3.85
CA ALA A 179 18.36 -11.47 3.51
C ALA A 179 19.30 -11.32 4.73
N ALA A 180 18.93 -10.42 5.66
CA ALA A 180 19.63 -10.21 6.92
C ALA A 180 19.28 -11.25 8.01
N GLY A 181 18.43 -12.23 7.74
CA GLY A 181 18.01 -13.25 8.70
C GLY A 181 17.05 -12.75 9.78
N LEU A 182 16.41 -11.60 9.59
CA LEU A 182 15.40 -11.07 10.52
C LEU A 182 14.09 -11.83 10.41
N ALA A 183 13.36 -11.93 11.51
CA ALA A 183 12.08 -12.63 11.56
C ALA A 183 11.00 -11.87 10.77
N VAL A 184 10.30 -12.58 9.88
CA VAL A 184 9.17 -12.08 9.10
C VAL A 184 7.95 -12.99 9.26
N ALA A 185 6.76 -12.41 9.17
CA ALA A 185 5.51 -13.18 9.19
C ALA A 185 5.27 -13.87 7.85
N GLU A 186 4.42 -14.90 7.82
CA GLU A 186 4.04 -15.64 6.62
C GLU A 186 3.55 -14.73 5.48
N ARG A 187 2.83 -13.65 5.81
CA ARG A 187 2.32 -12.65 4.85
C ARG A 187 3.36 -11.60 4.45
N GLY A 188 4.63 -11.78 4.84
CA GLY A 188 5.77 -10.98 4.41
C GLY A 188 6.08 -9.74 5.28
N GLY A 189 5.30 -9.42 6.30
CA GLY A 189 5.60 -8.29 7.19
C GLY A 189 6.75 -8.60 8.16
N ILE A 190 7.66 -7.65 8.37
CA ILE A 190 8.73 -7.78 9.35
C ILE A 190 8.11 -7.83 10.75
N LEU A 191 8.48 -8.84 11.54
CA LEU A 191 8.02 -8.97 12.92
C LEU A 191 8.79 -8.00 13.81
N VAL A 192 8.05 -7.25 14.61
CA VAL A 192 8.60 -6.27 15.55
C VAL A 192 7.90 -6.33 16.90
N ASP A 193 8.61 -5.93 17.95
CA ASP A 193 8.03 -5.76 19.28
C ASP A 193 7.25 -4.43 19.41
N GLU A 194 6.78 -4.13 20.61
CA GLU A 194 6.04 -2.89 20.91
C GLU A 194 6.85 -1.60 20.71
N HIS A 195 8.17 -1.70 20.64
CA HIS A 195 9.10 -0.61 20.37
C HIS A 195 9.57 -0.57 18.92
N CYS A 196 8.97 -1.40 18.05
CA CYS A 196 9.38 -1.60 16.65
C CYS A 196 10.78 -2.19 16.49
N ARG A 197 11.34 -2.90 17.50
CA ARG A 197 12.57 -3.68 17.35
C ARG A 197 12.27 -4.97 16.63
N THR A 198 13.15 -5.37 15.74
CA THR A 198 13.11 -6.66 15.05
C THR A 198 13.59 -7.79 15.95
N SER A 199 13.86 -8.96 15.37
CA SER A 199 14.56 -10.07 16.07
C SER A 199 16.01 -9.74 16.44
N ASP A 200 16.59 -8.68 15.87
CA ASP A 200 17.89 -8.13 16.25
C ASP A 200 17.67 -6.90 17.17
N PRO A 201 18.37 -6.79 18.33
CA PRO A 201 18.16 -5.72 19.31
C PRO A 201 18.66 -4.35 18.85
N ASP A 202 19.46 -4.29 17.80
CA ASP A 202 20.02 -3.07 17.25
C ASP A 202 19.35 -2.64 15.93
N ILE A 203 18.40 -3.47 15.43
CA ILE A 203 17.66 -3.21 14.20
C ILE A 203 16.19 -3.01 14.52
N TYR A 204 15.65 -1.90 14.05
CA TYR A 204 14.23 -1.52 14.12
C TYR A 204 13.62 -1.57 12.73
N ALA A 205 12.30 -1.75 12.65
CA ALA A 205 11.57 -1.61 11.38
C ALA A 205 10.26 -0.87 11.61
N VAL A 206 9.84 -0.04 10.63
CA VAL A 206 8.66 0.82 10.73
C VAL A 206 7.90 0.90 9.40
N GLY A 207 6.68 1.42 9.45
CA GLY A 207 5.87 1.73 8.28
C GLY A 207 5.12 0.53 7.71
N ASP A 208 4.97 0.50 6.39
CA ASP A 208 4.14 -0.49 5.70
C ASP A 208 4.80 -1.86 5.60
N ALA A 209 6.11 -1.92 5.86
CA ALA A 209 6.87 -3.16 5.86
C ALA A 209 6.65 -4.03 7.11
N VAL A 210 6.03 -3.51 8.19
CA VAL A 210 5.98 -4.21 9.47
C VAL A 210 4.59 -4.72 9.82
N VAL A 211 4.57 -5.83 10.57
CA VAL A 211 3.37 -6.33 11.24
C VAL A 211 3.00 -5.39 12.38
N LYS A 212 1.71 -5.13 12.52
CA LYS A 212 1.14 -4.32 13.61
C LYS A 212 0.17 -5.18 14.43
N ARG A 213 -0.11 -4.77 15.66
CA ARG A 213 -1.12 -5.42 16.51
C ARG A 213 -2.47 -4.74 16.32
N ASP A 214 -3.51 -5.52 16.05
CA ASP A 214 -4.89 -5.03 16.03
C ASP A 214 -5.32 -4.66 17.45
N ALA A 215 -5.98 -3.50 17.61
CA ALA A 215 -6.37 -2.99 18.91
C ALA A 215 -7.59 -3.74 19.52
N LEU A 216 -8.35 -4.48 18.71
CA LEU A 216 -9.58 -5.14 19.14
C LEU A 216 -9.37 -6.58 19.60
N ASP A 217 -8.39 -7.30 19.02
CA ASP A 217 -8.15 -8.70 19.36
C ASP A 217 -6.68 -9.06 19.56
N GLY A 218 -5.77 -8.12 19.36
CA GLY A 218 -4.33 -8.34 19.49
C GLY A 218 -3.71 -9.19 18.37
N SER A 219 -4.48 -9.51 17.32
CA SER A 219 -3.96 -10.28 16.19
C SER A 219 -2.95 -9.49 15.36
N ASP A 220 -2.14 -10.22 14.60
CA ASP A 220 -1.18 -9.64 13.66
C ASP A 220 -1.89 -9.14 12.40
N VAL A 221 -1.68 -7.86 12.07
CA VAL A 221 -2.28 -7.21 10.91
C VAL A 221 -1.25 -6.41 10.10
N LEU A 222 -1.46 -6.34 8.80
CA LEU A 222 -0.76 -5.43 7.90
C LEU A 222 -1.67 -4.22 7.65
N VAL A 223 -1.20 -3.04 8.03
CA VAL A 223 -1.93 -1.78 7.88
C VAL A 223 -1.00 -0.76 7.20
N PRO A 224 -0.97 -0.72 5.86
CA PRO A 224 -0.12 0.18 5.09
C PRO A 224 -0.75 1.58 5.04
N LEU A 225 -0.60 2.34 6.13
CA LEU A 225 -1.15 3.68 6.29
C LEU A 225 -0.09 4.65 6.83
N ALA A 226 0.03 5.80 6.18
CA ALA A 226 1.02 6.83 6.48
C ALA A 226 0.92 7.37 7.91
N ASN A 227 -0.30 7.48 8.48
CA ASN A 227 -0.50 7.92 9.87
C ASN A 227 0.17 6.98 10.88
N THR A 228 0.05 5.66 10.68
CA THR A 228 0.71 4.65 11.53
C THR A 228 2.21 4.67 11.34
N ALA A 229 2.70 4.77 10.10
CA ALA A 229 4.12 4.84 9.78
C ALA A 229 4.79 6.05 10.44
N ASN A 230 4.18 7.23 10.36
CA ASN A 230 4.67 8.46 10.99
C ASN A 230 4.79 8.34 12.51
N LEU A 231 3.78 7.75 13.16
CA LEU A 231 3.81 7.50 14.60
C LEU A 231 4.90 6.51 15.01
N GLN A 232 5.10 5.45 14.23
CA GLN A 232 6.16 4.47 14.49
C GLN A 232 7.54 5.11 14.38
N GLY A 233 7.80 5.92 13.35
CA GLY A 233 9.08 6.62 13.18
C GLY A 233 9.45 7.49 14.38
N ARG A 234 8.49 8.28 14.90
CA ARG A 234 8.69 9.07 16.13
C ARG A 234 9.02 8.21 17.33
N ARG A 235 8.29 7.13 17.51
CA ARG A 235 8.43 6.25 18.66
C ARG A 235 9.78 5.55 18.68
N VAL A 236 10.22 5.06 17.53
CA VAL A 236 11.54 4.46 17.41
C VAL A 236 12.63 5.46 17.78
N ALA A 237 12.53 6.70 17.27
CA ALA A 237 13.48 7.75 17.61
C ALA A 237 13.50 8.07 19.12
N ASP A 238 12.33 8.17 19.74
CA ASP A 238 12.21 8.39 21.19
C ASP A 238 12.77 7.19 21.98
N HIS A 239 12.48 5.96 21.56
CA HIS A 239 12.99 4.76 22.21
C HIS A 239 14.51 4.68 22.14
N ILE A 240 15.12 4.88 20.96
CA ILE A 240 16.57 4.90 20.77
C ILE A 240 17.23 5.99 21.63
N ALA A 241 16.56 7.13 21.79
CA ALA A 241 17.01 8.24 22.64
C ALA A 241 16.75 8.00 24.15
N GLY A 242 16.32 6.82 24.58
CA GLY A 242 16.04 6.48 25.98
C GLY A 242 14.78 7.13 26.57
N ARG A 243 13.90 7.68 25.73
CA ARG A 243 12.65 8.28 26.15
C ARG A 243 11.54 7.24 26.28
N ARG A 244 10.55 7.51 27.12
CA ARG A 244 9.37 6.66 27.22
C ARG A 244 8.55 6.69 25.94
N SER A 245 8.44 5.55 25.28
CA SER A 245 7.76 5.40 24.00
C SER A 245 6.83 4.17 24.04
N PRO A 246 5.61 4.28 24.60
CA PRO A 246 4.71 3.14 24.71
C PRO A 246 4.23 2.68 23.34
N GLY A 247 4.23 1.36 23.13
CA GLY A 247 3.62 0.72 21.97
C GLY A 247 2.13 1.05 21.84
N ARG A 248 1.59 1.08 20.63
CA ARG A 248 0.15 1.22 20.39
C ARG A 248 -0.29 0.21 19.33
N ALA A 249 -1.34 -0.49 19.62
CA ALA A 249 -2.09 -1.24 18.65
C ALA A 249 -2.82 -0.29 17.66
N VAL A 250 -3.22 -0.81 16.51
CA VAL A 250 -3.83 -0.03 15.43
C VAL A 250 -5.30 -0.40 15.23
N LEU A 251 -6.11 0.55 14.83
CA LEU A 251 -7.51 0.36 14.45
C LEU A 251 -7.72 0.36 12.92
N GLY A 252 -6.67 0.63 12.13
CA GLY A 252 -6.79 0.76 10.69
C GLY A 252 -7.61 1.97 10.25
N THR A 253 -7.60 3.05 11.03
CA THR A 253 -8.35 4.27 10.71
C THR A 253 -7.87 4.88 9.41
N ALA A 254 -8.78 5.02 8.45
CA ALA A 254 -8.52 5.58 7.13
C ALA A 254 -9.68 6.46 6.68
N ILE A 255 -9.38 7.41 5.81
CA ILE A 255 -10.33 8.27 5.12
C ILE A 255 -9.90 8.45 3.67
N VAL A 256 -10.85 8.50 2.77
CA VAL A 256 -10.63 8.75 1.34
C VAL A 256 -11.75 9.63 0.79
N GLY A 257 -11.41 10.54 -0.12
CA GLY A 257 -12.38 11.24 -0.95
C GLY A 257 -12.79 10.36 -2.14
N VAL A 258 -14.05 10.44 -2.53
CA VAL A 258 -14.60 9.83 -3.75
C VAL A 258 -15.55 10.83 -4.36
N PHE A 259 -15.06 11.68 -5.24
CA PHE A 259 -15.80 12.83 -5.79
C PHE A 259 -16.44 13.68 -4.68
N GLY A 260 -17.78 13.66 -4.56
CA GLY A 260 -18.49 14.40 -3.53
C GLY A 260 -18.56 13.72 -2.17
N LEU A 261 -18.14 12.45 -2.05
CA LEU A 261 -18.20 11.68 -0.81
C LEU A 261 -16.89 11.72 -0.02
N GLN A 262 -17.01 11.63 1.31
CA GLN A 262 -15.93 11.31 2.21
C GLN A 262 -16.21 9.94 2.84
N VAL A 263 -15.34 8.96 2.57
CA VAL A 263 -15.48 7.61 3.10
C VAL A 263 -14.45 7.40 4.20
N ALA A 264 -14.91 7.20 5.42
CA ALA A 264 -14.05 6.97 6.58
C ALA A 264 -14.41 5.67 7.29
N ALA A 265 -13.39 4.96 7.77
CA ALA A 265 -13.57 3.74 8.54
C ALA A 265 -12.55 3.66 9.67
N THR A 266 -12.94 3.03 10.77
CA THR A 266 -12.06 2.71 11.89
C THR A 266 -12.51 1.42 12.58
N GLY A 267 -11.57 0.58 12.98
CA GLY A 267 -11.86 -0.69 13.64
C GLY A 267 -12.42 -1.75 12.69
N TRP A 268 -13.27 -2.63 13.22
CA TRP A 268 -13.83 -3.75 12.48
C TRP A 268 -15.21 -3.41 11.89
N ASN A 269 -15.42 -3.79 10.65
CA ASN A 269 -16.71 -3.76 10.00
C ASN A 269 -17.51 -5.05 10.31
N GLU A 270 -18.78 -5.10 9.87
CA GLU A 270 -19.65 -6.27 10.10
C GLU A 270 -19.06 -7.55 9.50
N LYS A 271 -18.51 -7.48 8.29
CA LYS A 271 -17.91 -8.65 7.61
C LYS A 271 -16.81 -9.28 8.48
N ARG A 272 -15.97 -8.45 9.08
CA ARG A 272 -14.87 -8.91 9.94
C ARG A 272 -15.40 -9.46 11.28
N LEU A 273 -16.40 -8.81 11.86
CA LEU A 273 -17.06 -9.27 13.10
C LEU A 273 -17.74 -10.63 12.88
N ARG A 274 -18.44 -10.82 11.75
CA ARG A 274 -19.05 -12.10 11.38
C ARG A 274 -18.00 -13.20 11.20
N ALA A 275 -16.94 -12.91 10.46
CA ALA A 275 -15.85 -13.88 10.23
C ALA A 275 -15.17 -14.30 11.54
N ALA A 276 -15.09 -13.40 12.53
CA ALA A 276 -14.55 -13.67 13.85
C ALA A 276 -15.56 -14.28 14.84
N GLY A 277 -16.82 -14.51 14.43
CA GLY A 277 -17.88 -15.02 15.31
C GLY A 277 -18.24 -14.09 16.46
N ARG A 278 -17.97 -12.79 16.34
CA ARG A 278 -18.25 -11.82 17.39
C ARG A 278 -19.68 -11.27 17.29
N PRO A 279 -20.43 -11.20 18.39
CA PRO A 279 -21.73 -10.55 18.39
C PRO A 279 -21.58 -9.05 18.16
N TYR A 280 -22.46 -8.48 17.37
CA TYR A 280 -22.49 -7.04 17.11
C TYR A 280 -23.92 -6.54 16.87
N ARG A 281 -24.07 -5.24 16.86
CA ARG A 281 -25.32 -4.55 16.47
C ARG A 281 -24.97 -3.52 15.41
N ALA A 282 -25.59 -3.61 14.24
CA ALA A 282 -25.51 -2.57 13.21
C ALA A 282 -26.54 -1.47 13.52
N ILE A 283 -26.09 -0.22 13.42
CA ILE A 283 -26.96 0.96 13.53
C ILE A 283 -26.62 1.86 12.36
N HIS A 284 -27.63 2.15 11.56
CA HIS A 284 -27.53 3.08 10.42
C HIS A 284 -28.26 4.38 10.83
N THR A 285 -27.62 5.54 10.58
CA THR A 285 -28.13 6.87 10.92
C THR A 285 -28.12 7.76 9.68
#